data_7f0e06e0fd7a498e9454749022124ad1
#
_entry.id   7f0e06e0fd7a498e9454749022124ad1
#
_cell.length_a   1.000
_cell.length_b   1.000
_cell.length_c   1.000
_cell.angle_alpha   90.00
_cell.angle_beta   90.00
_cell.angle_gamma   90.00
#
_symmetry.space_group_name_H-M   'P 1'
#
loop_
_entity.id
_entity.type
_entity.pdbx_description
1 polymer ?
#
loop_
_entity_poly.entity_id
_entity_poly.type
_entity_poly.pdbx_seq_one_letter_code
_entity_poly.pdbx_strand_id
1 'polypeptide(L)'
;LLVTAQTTCIRSIWEECVKFLKKQCTNAEIFDTICDATHKRQSEAADIAAKVDVMVVVGDRKSANTRHLAEICSTRCARVYQIEGPEELRVGSLNGCSVAGLTAGASTPAGIIKEVYTRMSDEIKNVEATEESFEEMLEKSFKTLNTGEKVTGIVTAIGPTEVQVDLGCKQAGYISVDEL
;
A
#
# COMPACT_ATOMS: atom_id res chain seq x y z
N LEU A 1 -15.55 24.02 13.15
CA LEU A 1 -14.29 23.27 13.20
C LEU A 1 -14.20 22.40 11.95
N LEU A 2 -13.17 22.61 11.11
CA LEU A 2 -12.87 21.77 9.97
C LEU A 2 -11.89 20.66 10.40
N VAL A 3 -12.19 19.40 10.06
CA VAL A 3 -11.36 18.25 10.42
C VAL A 3 -11.10 17.42 9.17
N THR A 4 -9.82 17.15 8.90
CA THR A 4 -9.37 16.31 7.79
C THR A 4 -8.35 15.29 8.27
N ALA A 5 -8.22 14.18 7.58
CA ALA A 5 -7.17 13.21 7.82
C ALA A 5 -5.97 13.44 6.90
N GLN A 6 -4.80 13.01 7.32
CA GLN A 6 -3.70 12.80 6.39
C GLN A 6 -4.08 11.65 5.44
N THR A 7 -3.76 11.75 4.14
CA THR A 7 -4.14 10.75 3.12
C THR A 7 -3.63 9.34 3.42
N THR A 8 -2.57 9.22 4.21
CA THR A 8 -1.95 7.95 4.64
C THR A 8 -2.32 7.53 6.06
N CYS A 9 -3.31 8.16 6.68
CA CYS A 9 -3.76 7.83 8.03
C CYS A 9 -4.31 6.39 8.08
N ILE A 10 -4.15 5.73 9.22
CA ILE A 10 -4.75 4.43 9.49
C ILE A 10 -6.26 4.61 9.66
N ARG A 11 -7.06 3.88 8.90
CA ARG A 11 -8.53 3.99 8.87
C ARG A 11 -9.16 3.83 10.27
N SER A 12 -8.75 2.83 11.05
CA SER A 12 -9.30 2.59 12.37
C SER A 12 -9.06 3.76 13.34
N ILE A 13 -7.87 4.36 13.30
CA ILE A 13 -7.54 5.53 14.12
C ILE A 13 -8.40 6.72 13.72
N TRP A 14 -8.57 6.95 12.41
CA TRP A 14 -9.45 8.01 11.91
C TRP A 14 -10.89 7.84 12.39
N GLU A 15 -11.44 6.63 12.28
CA GLU A 15 -12.81 6.34 12.71
C GLU A 15 -13.00 6.57 14.22
N GLU A 16 -12.02 6.21 15.04
CA GLU A 16 -12.05 6.51 16.48
C GLU A 16 -12.01 8.02 16.75
N CYS A 17 -11.12 8.75 16.06
CA CYS A 17 -11.07 10.21 16.15
C CYS A 17 -12.40 10.86 15.75
N VAL A 18 -13.01 10.41 14.65
CA VAL A 18 -14.31 10.90 14.19
C VAL A 18 -15.41 10.63 15.22
N LYS A 19 -15.45 9.43 15.80
CA LYS A 19 -16.41 9.09 16.87
C LYS A 19 -16.24 9.99 18.08
N PHE A 20 -14.99 10.25 18.49
CA PHE A 20 -14.70 11.14 19.61
C PHE A 20 -15.13 12.56 19.30
N LEU A 21 -14.74 13.10 18.15
CA LEU A 21 -15.05 14.49 17.74
C LEU A 21 -16.55 14.73 17.63
N LYS A 22 -17.31 13.80 17.07
CA LYS A 22 -18.79 13.91 16.98
C LYS A 22 -19.47 13.97 18.35
N LYS A 23 -18.84 13.39 19.39
CA LYS A 23 -19.35 13.48 20.77
C LYS A 23 -19.02 14.81 21.45
N GLN A 24 -17.88 15.40 21.12
CA GLN A 24 -17.36 16.59 21.79
C GLN A 24 -17.71 17.91 21.07
N CYS A 25 -17.90 17.85 19.76
CA CYS A 25 -18.07 19.03 18.91
C CYS A 25 -19.34 18.92 18.07
N THR A 26 -20.33 19.77 18.35
CA THR A 26 -21.57 19.82 17.56
C THR A 26 -21.41 20.50 16.20
N ASN A 27 -20.35 21.30 16.01
CA ASN A 27 -20.11 22.12 14.81
C ASN A 27 -18.85 21.66 14.05
N ALA A 28 -18.54 20.36 14.06
CA ALA A 28 -17.42 19.81 13.32
C ALA A 28 -17.88 19.39 11.92
N GLU A 29 -17.26 19.99 10.91
CA GLU A 29 -17.29 19.49 9.51
C GLU A 29 -16.13 18.54 9.32
N ILE A 30 -16.43 17.29 9.01
CA ILE A 30 -15.45 16.20 8.97
C ILE A 30 -15.37 15.70 7.54
N PHE A 31 -14.18 15.80 6.94
CA PHE A 31 -13.89 15.33 5.58
C PHE A 31 -12.97 14.13 5.65
N ASP A 32 -13.40 13.02 5.07
CA ASP A 32 -12.59 11.83 4.92
C ASP A 32 -11.65 12.02 3.71
N THR A 33 -10.40 12.34 4.02
CA THR A 33 -9.35 12.59 3.02
C THR A 33 -8.33 11.45 2.94
N ILE A 34 -8.63 10.28 3.53
CA ILE A 34 -7.77 9.10 3.40
C ILE A 34 -7.86 8.59 1.97
N CYS A 35 -6.70 8.38 1.34
CA CYS A 35 -6.63 7.83 0.00
C CYS A 35 -7.04 6.34 -0.01
N ASP A 36 -8.02 5.98 -0.86
CA ASP A 36 -8.50 4.59 -0.98
C ASP A 36 -7.40 3.60 -1.38
N ALA A 37 -6.47 4.02 -2.24
CA ALA A 37 -5.31 3.21 -2.59
C ALA A 37 -4.42 2.93 -1.37
N THR A 38 -4.29 3.88 -0.44
CA THR A 38 -3.55 3.68 0.81
C THR A 38 -4.29 2.71 1.72
N HIS A 39 -5.60 2.86 1.86
CA HIS A 39 -6.42 1.95 2.66
C HIS A 39 -6.37 0.52 2.11
N LYS A 40 -6.54 0.36 0.80
CA LYS A 40 -6.46 -0.94 0.13
C LYS A 40 -5.10 -1.60 0.36
N ARG A 41 -4.00 -0.87 0.19
CA ARG A 41 -2.65 -1.37 0.48
C ARG A 41 -2.46 -1.79 1.93
N GLN A 42 -2.99 -1.04 2.88
CA GLN A 42 -2.94 -1.38 4.30
C GLN A 42 -3.71 -2.67 4.59
N SER A 43 -4.91 -2.85 4.01
CA SER A 43 -5.71 -4.07 4.14
C SER A 43 -4.99 -5.27 3.53
N GLU A 44 -4.47 -5.14 2.31
CA GLU A 44 -3.72 -6.20 1.63
C GLU A 44 -2.46 -6.60 2.41
N ALA A 45 -1.73 -5.62 2.95
CA ALA A 45 -0.56 -5.89 3.79
C ALA A 45 -0.91 -6.67 5.06
N ALA A 46 -2.04 -6.33 5.70
CA ALA A 46 -2.54 -7.06 6.86
C ALA A 46 -2.93 -8.51 6.51
N ASP A 47 -3.58 -8.71 5.35
CA ASP A 47 -4.01 -10.03 4.88
C ASP A 47 -2.82 -10.92 4.50
N ILE A 48 -1.78 -10.35 3.90
CA ILE A 48 -0.52 -11.04 3.62
C ILE A 48 0.16 -11.41 4.94
N ALA A 49 0.34 -10.43 5.84
CA ALA A 49 1.02 -10.63 7.11
C ALA A 49 0.39 -11.74 7.97
N ALA A 50 -0.92 -11.97 7.85
CA ALA A 50 -1.61 -13.04 8.55
C ALA A 50 -1.33 -14.45 8.00
N LYS A 51 -0.70 -14.57 6.82
CA LYS A 51 -0.50 -15.83 6.11
C LYS A 51 0.97 -16.21 5.94
N VAL A 52 1.89 -15.40 6.45
CA VAL A 52 3.33 -15.56 6.24
C VAL A 52 4.08 -15.69 7.56
N ASP A 53 5.23 -16.34 7.52
CA ASP A 53 6.11 -16.51 8.69
C ASP A 53 6.96 -15.25 8.94
N VAL A 54 7.26 -14.54 7.87
CA VAL A 54 8.08 -13.32 7.87
C VAL A 54 7.47 -12.30 6.92
N MET A 55 7.44 -11.04 7.34
CA MET A 55 7.00 -9.92 6.52
C MET A 55 8.13 -8.91 6.32
N VAL A 56 8.40 -8.54 5.08
CA VAL A 56 9.38 -7.50 4.73
C VAL A 56 8.62 -6.28 4.21
N VAL A 57 8.85 -5.12 4.83
CA VAL A 57 8.25 -3.84 4.48
C VAL A 57 9.34 -2.93 3.94
N VAL A 58 9.28 -2.60 2.65
CA VAL A 58 10.31 -1.80 1.98
C VAL A 58 9.90 -0.33 1.90
N GLY A 59 10.79 0.56 2.28
CA GLY A 59 10.63 2.00 2.11
C GLY A 59 11.22 2.82 3.24
N ASP A 60 11.33 4.11 3.01
CA ASP A 60 11.94 5.08 3.93
C ASP A 60 11.32 4.99 5.34
N ARG A 61 12.16 4.82 6.34
CA ARG A 61 11.77 4.77 7.77
C ARG A 61 11.16 6.07 8.28
N LYS A 62 11.44 7.19 7.62
CA LYS A 62 10.84 8.49 7.94
C LYS A 62 9.44 8.64 7.36
N SER A 63 9.09 7.84 6.35
CA SER A 63 7.76 7.85 5.75
C SER A 63 6.72 7.35 6.74
N ALA A 64 5.71 8.18 7.04
CA ALA A 64 4.59 7.80 7.90
C ALA A 64 3.85 6.58 7.32
N ASN A 65 3.65 6.52 5.99
CA ASN A 65 2.99 5.41 5.34
C ASN A 65 3.76 4.09 5.51
N THR A 66 5.09 4.11 5.34
CA THR A 66 5.92 2.90 5.52
C THR A 66 5.87 2.40 6.97
N ARG A 67 5.98 3.31 7.94
CA ARG A 67 5.84 2.95 9.37
C ARG A 67 4.49 2.35 9.69
N HIS A 68 3.39 2.96 9.19
CA HIS A 68 2.05 2.43 9.40
C HIS A 68 1.86 1.04 8.79
N LEU A 69 2.45 0.77 7.61
CA LEU A 69 2.44 -0.58 7.04
C LEU A 69 3.18 -1.58 7.94
N ALA A 70 4.35 -1.22 8.46
CA ALA A 70 5.12 -2.07 9.36
C ALA A 70 4.35 -2.33 10.68
N GLU A 71 3.72 -1.32 11.25
CA GLU A 71 2.86 -1.45 12.43
C GLU A 71 1.69 -2.41 12.18
N ILE A 72 0.97 -2.24 11.07
CA ILE A 72 -0.15 -3.11 10.67
C ILE A 72 0.33 -4.56 10.51
N CYS A 73 1.43 -4.78 9.81
CA CYS A 73 2.02 -6.11 9.63
C CYS A 73 2.41 -6.73 10.97
N SER A 74 2.96 -5.96 11.90
CA SER A 74 3.38 -6.44 13.23
C SER A 74 2.21 -6.88 14.11
N THR A 75 0.98 -6.45 13.82
CA THR A 75 -0.22 -6.95 14.54
C THR A 75 -0.62 -8.36 14.11
N ARG A 76 -0.10 -8.86 12.97
CA ARG A 76 -0.51 -10.11 12.34
C ARG A 76 0.63 -11.10 12.14
N CYS A 77 1.86 -10.61 11.99
CA CYS A 77 3.07 -11.40 11.80
C CYS A 77 4.07 -11.10 12.92
N ALA A 78 4.63 -12.15 13.53
CA ALA A 78 5.58 -11.99 14.64
C ALA A 78 6.96 -11.49 14.18
N ARG A 79 7.32 -11.73 12.91
CA ARG A 79 8.62 -11.38 12.34
C ARG A 79 8.41 -10.37 11.22
N VAL A 80 8.60 -9.08 11.52
CA VAL A 80 8.46 -7.99 10.54
C VAL A 80 9.78 -7.23 10.44
N TYR A 81 10.29 -7.10 9.24
CA TYR A 81 11.50 -6.33 8.93
C TYR A 81 11.15 -5.12 8.09
N GLN A 82 11.41 -3.93 8.59
CA GLN A 82 11.34 -2.70 7.81
C GLN A 82 12.74 -2.35 7.30
N ILE A 83 12.89 -2.26 5.97
CA ILE A 83 14.15 -2.01 5.28
C ILE A 83 14.00 -0.91 4.23
N GLU A 84 15.08 -0.19 3.94
CA GLU A 84 15.11 0.83 2.90
C GLU A 84 15.65 0.29 1.57
N GLY A 85 16.49 -0.73 1.64
CA GLY A 85 17.09 -1.38 0.47
C GLY A 85 17.49 -2.84 0.74
N PRO A 86 17.90 -3.56 -0.31
CA PRO A 86 18.22 -4.99 -0.21
C PRO A 86 19.43 -5.26 0.71
N GLU A 87 20.34 -4.31 0.88
CA GLU A 87 21.52 -4.42 1.72
C GLU A 87 21.19 -4.56 3.21
N GLU A 88 20.03 -4.06 3.64
CA GLU A 88 19.57 -4.16 5.03
C GLU A 88 18.94 -5.51 5.36
N LEU A 89 18.58 -6.30 4.35
CA LEU A 89 18.12 -7.67 4.57
C LEU A 89 19.34 -8.54 4.93
N ARG A 90 19.46 -8.86 6.20
CA ARG A 90 20.60 -9.64 6.71
C ARG A 90 20.47 -11.08 6.25
N VAL A 91 21.60 -11.69 5.88
CA VAL A 91 21.69 -13.13 5.62
C VAL A 91 21.12 -13.90 6.81
N GLY A 92 20.22 -14.82 6.56
CA GLY A 92 19.56 -15.60 7.59
C GLY A 92 18.31 -14.96 8.21
N SER A 93 17.93 -13.73 7.81
CA SER A 93 16.68 -13.11 8.28
C SER A 93 15.45 -13.93 7.94
N LEU A 94 15.52 -14.70 6.86
CA LEU A 94 14.45 -15.58 6.34
C LEU A 94 14.65 -17.05 6.71
N ASN A 95 15.67 -17.39 7.52
CA ASN A 95 15.90 -18.77 7.92
C ASN A 95 14.70 -19.36 8.66
N GLY A 96 14.32 -20.57 8.26
CA GLY A 96 13.24 -21.34 8.88
C GLY A 96 11.85 -20.79 8.57
N CYS A 97 11.70 -19.88 7.58
CA CYS A 97 10.38 -19.52 7.06
C CYS A 97 10.05 -20.36 5.82
N SER A 98 8.80 -20.79 5.74
CA SER A 98 8.24 -21.45 4.57
C SER A 98 7.63 -20.43 3.61
N VAL A 99 7.08 -19.36 4.13
CA VAL A 99 6.45 -18.31 3.35
C VAL A 99 6.88 -16.94 3.86
N ALA A 100 7.41 -16.10 2.98
CA ALA A 100 7.74 -14.72 3.28
C ALA A 100 6.85 -13.77 2.46
N GLY A 101 6.38 -12.71 3.11
CA GLY A 101 5.59 -11.64 2.49
C GLY A 101 6.44 -10.41 2.22
N LEU A 102 6.11 -9.71 1.13
CA LEU A 102 6.74 -8.45 0.74
C LEU A 102 5.67 -7.38 0.51
N THR A 103 5.86 -6.22 1.11
CA THR A 103 5.08 -5.02 0.82
C THR A 103 5.97 -3.79 0.78
N ALA A 104 5.49 -2.71 0.19
CA ALA A 104 6.29 -1.51 0.06
C ALA A 104 5.48 -0.23 0.28
N GLY A 105 6.16 0.80 0.77
CA GLY A 105 5.61 2.16 0.86
C GLY A 105 5.23 2.72 -0.52
N ALA A 106 4.27 3.65 -0.54
CA ALA A 106 3.73 4.21 -1.78
C ALA A 106 4.80 4.91 -2.66
N SER A 107 5.84 5.45 -2.05
CA SER A 107 6.93 6.17 -2.74
C SER A 107 8.16 5.30 -2.99
N THR A 108 8.11 4.01 -2.68
CA THR A 108 9.25 3.10 -2.89
C THR A 108 9.44 2.82 -4.38
N PRO A 109 10.66 3.02 -4.94
CA PRO A 109 10.93 2.73 -6.34
C PRO A 109 10.76 1.23 -6.66
N ALA A 110 10.22 0.93 -7.84
CA ALA A 110 10.02 -0.44 -8.31
C ALA A 110 11.29 -1.26 -8.37
N GLY A 111 12.42 -0.63 -8.78
CA GLY A 111 13.73 -1.28 -8.82
C GLY A 111 14.16 -1.82 -7.46
N ILE A 112 14.01 -1.03 -6.41
CA ILE A 112 14.34 -1.46 -5.03
C ILE A 112 13.46 -2.64 -4.59
N ILE A 113 12.17 -2.60 -4.92
CA ILE A 113 11.26 -3.71 -4.59
C ILE A 113 11.70 -5.00 -5.29
N LYS A 114 12.06 -4.90 -6.58
CA LYS A 114 12.55 -6.04 -7.36
C LYS A 114 13.86 -6.61 -6.81
N GLU A 115 14.81 -5.75 -6.45
CA GLU A 115 16.09 -6.16 -5.86
C GLU A 115 15.89 -6.88 -4.51
N VAL A 116 15.01 -6.35 -3.65
CA VAL A 116 14.66 -6.99 -2.37
C VAL A 116 14.01 -8.35 -2.61
N TYR A 117 13.06 -8.42 -3.55
CA TYR A 117 12.40 -9.68 -3.91
C TYR A 117 13.42 -10.74 -4.38
N THR A 118 14.32 -10.38 -5.30
CA THR A 118 15.37 -11.29 -5.79
C THR A 118 16.20 -11.83 -4.63
N ARG A 119 16.66 -10.94 -3.74
CA ARG A 119 17.43 -11.33 -2.57
C ARG A 119 16.67 -12.24 -1.60
N MET A 120 15.36 -11.96 -1.37
CA MET A 120 14.50 -12.84 -0.58
C MET A 120 14.38 -14.24 -1.21
N SER A 121 14.20 -14.29 -2.54
CA SER A 121 14.07 -15.55 -3.28
C SER A 121 15.35 -16.37 -3.24
N ASP A 122 16.51 -15.74 -3.29
CA ASP A 122 17.82 -16.40 -3.16
C ASP A 122 18.03 -16.99 -1.75
N GLU A 123 17.46 -16.36 -0.72
CA GLU A 123 17.56 -16.87 0.65
C GLU A 123 16.56 -17.99 0.95
N ILE A 124 15.39 -17.97 0.29
CA ILE A 124 14.34 -19.00 0.47
C ILE A 124 14.49 -20.07 -0.62
N LYS A 125 15.52 -20.88 -0.54
CA LYS A 125 15.89 -21.90 -1.54
C LYS A 125 14.90 -23.03 -1.77
N ASN A 126 13.66 -23.02 -1.26
CA ASN A 126 12.72 -24.13 -1.35
C ASN A 126 11.26 -23.75 -1.62
N VAL A 127 10.97 -22.57 -2.11
CA VAL A 127 9.60 -22.25 -2.54
C VAL A 127 9.57 -22.13 -4.04
N GLU A 128 8.94 -23.11 -4.71
CA GLU A 128 8.49 -23.03 -6.09
C GLU A 128 7.39 -21.96 -6.23
N ALA A 129 7.75 -20.72 -5.98
CA ALA A 129 6.98 -19.61 -6.50
C ALA A 129 7.56 -19.34 -7.90
N THR A 130 6.81 -19.65 -8.92
CA THR A 130 7.21 -19.35 -10.30
C THR A 130 7.49 -17.85 -10.39
N GLU A 131 8.74 -17.48 -10.70
CA GLU A 131 9.19 -16.10 -10.89
C GLU A 131 8.28 -15.31 -11.84
N GLU A 132 7.70 -15.98 -12.82
CA GLU A 132 6.74 -15.44 -13.79
C GLU A 132 5.49 -14.82 -13.13
N SER A 133 4.93 -15.42 -12.09
CA SER A 133 3.73 -14.91 -11.43
C SER A 133 3.96 -13.58 -10.71
N PHE A 134 5.13 -13.38 -10.10
CA PHE A 134 5.46 -12.15 -9.38
C PHE A 134 5.84 -11.01 -10.33
N GLU A 135 6.62 -11.29 -11.37
CA GLU A 135 6.96 -10.28 -12.38
C GLU A 135 5.70 -9.76 -13.08
N GLU A 136 4.77 -10.65 -13.47
CA GLU A 136 3.48 -10.23 -14.04
C GLU A 136 2.64 -9.38 -13.07
N MET A 137 2.60 -9.72 -11.79
CA MET A 137 1.89 -8.94 -10.77
C MET A 137 2.57 -7.58 -10.55
N LEU A 138 3.91 -7.54 -10.55
CA LEU A 138 4.67 -6.30 -10.41
C LEU A 138 4.46 -5.40 -11.63
N GLU A 139 4.53 -5.92 -12.85
CA GLU A 139 4.28 -5.18 -14.08
C GLU A 139 2.85 -4.65 -14.15
N LYS A 140 1.86 -5.43 -13.75
CA LYS A 140 0.46 -4.97 -13.65
C LYS A 140 0.31 -3.85 -12.61
N SER A 141 1.05 -3.91 -11.51
CA SER A 141 1.05 -2.88 -10.45
C SER A 141 1.74 -1.57 -10.88
N PHE A 142 2.66 -1.64 -11.84
CA PHE A 142 3.43 -0.50 -12.35
C PHE A 142 3.04 -0.05 -13.75
N LYS A 143 1.89 -0.53 -14.28
CA LYS A 143 1.39 -0.03 -15.57
C LYS A 143 1.35 1.50 -15.57
N THR A 144 2.32 2.09 -16.24
CA THR A 144 2.30 3.50 -16.63
C THR A 144 1.38 3.62 -17.84
N LEU A 145 0.32 4.39 -17.68
CA LEU A 145 -0.59 4.70 -18.80
C LEU A 145 0.12 5.60 -19.79
N ASN A 146 0.10 5.22 -21.05
CA ASN A 146 0.64 6.04 -22.12
C ASN A 146 -0.47 6.91 -22.73
N THR A 147 -0.13 8.11 -23.19
CA THR A 147 -1.06 9.02 -23.83
C THR A 147 -1.69 8.36 -25.07
N GLY A 148 -3.03 8.33 -25.11
CA GLY A 148 -3.79 7.72 -26.21
C GLY A 148 -4.17 6.25 -25.99
N GLU A 149 -3.81 5.65 -24.86
CA GLU A 149 -4.22 4.28 -24.51
C GLU A 149 -5.66 4.26 -23.98
N LYS A 150 -6.48 3.32 -24.46
CA LYS A 150 -7.84 3.11 -23.94
C LYS A 150 -7.76 2.27 -22.68
N VAL A 151 -8.26 2.82 -21.59
CA VAL A 151 -8.28 2.16 -20.29
C VAL A 151 -9.71 2.04 -19.76
N THR A 152 -9.96 1.02 -18.97
CA THR A 152 -11.22 0.86 -18.25
C THR A 152 -10.96 1.15 -16.77
N GLY A 153 -11.76 2.02 -16.18
CA GLY A 153 -11.66 2.39 -14.78
C GLY A 153 -13.00 2.30 -14.06
N ILE A 154 -12.95 2.37 -12.73
CA ILE A 154 -14.12 2.38 -11.86
C ILE A 154 -14.30 3.81 -11.34
N VAL A 155 -15.48 4.39 -11.51
CA VAL A 155 -15.81 5.71 -10.95
C VAL A 155 -15.82 5.60 -9.41
N THR A 156 -14.96 6.37 -8.77
CA THR A 156 -14.82 6.39 -7.31
C THR A 156 -15.47 7.60 -6.66
N ALA A 157 -15.53 8.72 -7.38
CA ALA A 157 -16.21 9.91 -6.89
C ALA A 157 -16.73 10.76 -8.07
N ILE A 158 -17.84 11.43 -7.85
CA ILE A 158 -18.44 12.39 -8.80
C ILE A 158 -18.46 13.75 -8.10
N GLY A 159 -17.63 14.67 -8.59
CA GLY A 159 -17.63 16.07 -8.17
C GLY A 159 -18.46 16.97 -9.09
N PRO A 160 -18.62 18.25 -8.74
CA PRO A 160 -19.38 19.20 -9.55
C PRO A 160 -18.70 19.58 -10.87
N THR A 161 -17.39 19.42 -10.97
CA THR A 161 -16.57 19.80 -12.15
C THR A 161 -15.79 18.64 -12.76
N GLU A 162 -15.58 17.56 -12.00
CA GLU A 162 -14.77 16.42 -12.45
C GLU A 162 -15.24 15.12 -11.82
N VAL A 163 -15.02 14.03 -12.54
CA VAL A 163 -15.29 12.66 -12.09
C VAL A 163 -13.96 11.97 -11.87
N GLN A 164 -13.77 11.40 -10.68
CA GLN A 164 -12.59 10.63 -10.33
C GLN A 164 -12.78 9.15 -10.68
N VAL A 165 -11.78 8.59 -11.37
CA VAL A 165 -11.80 7.21 -11.86
C VAL A 165 -10.58 6.47 -11.34
N ASP A 166 -10.79 5.34 -10.69
CA ASP A 166 -9.72 4.40 -10.35
C ASP A 166 -9.38 3.56 -11.59
N LEU A 167 -8.16 3.71 -12.06
CA LEU A 167 -7.63 3.03 -13.25
C LEU A 167 -6.87 1.74 -12.87
N GLY A 168 -6.87 1.35 -11.59
CA GLY A 168 -6.10 0.20 -11.10
C GLY A 168 -4.59 0.40 -11.14
N CYS A 169 -4.12 1.64 -11.28
CA CYS A 169 -2.71 2.03 -11.27
C CYS A 169 -2.42 3.07 -10.18
N LYS A 170 -1.15 3.51 -10.04
CA LYS A 170 -0.75 4.47 -9.00
C LYS A 170 -1.39 5.86 -9.14
N GLN A 171 -1.95 6.19 -10.28
CA GLN A 171 -2.56 7.50 -10.56
C GLN A 171 -4.07 7.34 -10.73
N ALA A 172 -4.83 8.23 -10.09
CA ALA A 172 -6.26 8.36 -10.36
C ALA A 172 -6.45 9.13 -11.68
N GLY A 173 -7.41 8.71 -12.47
CA GLY A 173 -7.88 9.46 -13.62
C GLY A 173 -8.92 10.51 -13.21
N TYR A 174 -8.88 11.66 -13.87
CA TYR A 174 -9.88 12.71 -13.71
C TYR A 174 -10.48 13.02 -15.09
N ILE A 175 -11.81 13.01 -15.19
CA ILE A 175 -12.56 13.34 -16.40
C ILE A 175 -13.37 14.60 -16.09
N SER A 176 -13.26 15.63 -16.91
CA SER A 176 -14.10 16.80 -16.79
C SER A 176 -15.55 16.44 -17.04
N VAL A 177 -16.48 16.98 -16.25
CA VAL A 177 -17.93 16.77 -16.46
C VAL A 177 -18.37 17.26 -17.84
N ASP A 178 -17.67 18.26 -18.42
CA ASP A 178 -17.96 18.77 -19.77
C ASP A 178 -17.56 17.80 -20.91
N GLU A 179 -16.83 16.71 -20.60
CA GLU A 179 -16.39 15.68 -21.55
C GLU A 179 -17.20 14.38 -21.45
N LEU A 180 -18.21 14.34 -20.58
CA LEU A 180 -19.14 13.23 -20.39
C LEU A 180 -20.42 13.45 -21.19
#